data_8f5e337bedab901ee38a603a05849ff2
#
_entry.id   8f5e337bedab901ee38a603a05849ff2
#
_cell.length_a   1.000
_cell.length_b   1.000
_cell.length_c   1.000
_cell.angle_alpha   90.00
_cell.angle_beta   90.00
_cell.angle_gamma   90.00
#
_symmetry.space_group_name_H-M   'P 1'
#
loop_
_entity.id
_entity.type
_entity.pdbx_description
1 polymer ?
#
loop_
_entity_poly.entity_id
_entity_poly.type
_entity_poly.pdbx_seq_one_letter_code
_entity_poly.pdbx_strand_id
1 'polypeptide(L)'
;MKLGIVSAIYDGFTFEEAVENAEYLAGGEKNAEFYENVKKFGELANKYGMKLCYHNHDFEFEKVDGEYKLDLLYKAISPELLSTQLDTCWVNVGGENPADYIRKYAGRLKIVHLKDFAGTKGGNMYALIGNEDKKETAADSFEYRPLGSGLQNFPEILDAAKKSGAEWVVIEQDEPSMGKTRMECAEISIKYLKSIF
;
A
#
# COMPACT_ATOMS: atom_id res chain seq x y z
N MET A 1 17.75 -0.45 -15.29
CA MET A 1 17.04 -1.16 -14.22
C MET A 1 17.34 -0.41 -12.94
N LYS A 2 16.36 0.31 -12.37
CA LYS A 2 16.53 1.03 -11.11
C LYS A 2 16.17 0.07 -9.99
N LEU A 3 17.12 -0.25 -9.11
CA LEU A 3 16.88 -1.01 -7.90
C LEU A 3 16.16 -0.10 -6.91
N GLY A 4 14.93 -0.43 -6.56
CA GLY A 4 14.23 0.13 -5.41
C GLY A 4 14.62 -0.68 -4.17
N ILE A 5 15.22 -0.02 -3.20
CA ILE A 5 15.39 -0.60 -1.86
C ILE A 5 14.17 -0.14 -1.06
N VAL A 6 13.31 -1.07 -0.67
CA VAL A 6 12.38 -0.85 0.43
C VAL A 6 13.19 -1.03 1.70
N SER A 7 13.80 0.04 2.17
CA SER A 7 14.38 0.07 3.50
C SER A 7 13.70 1.17 4.28
N ALA A 8 13.06 0.81 5.38
CA ALA A 8 12.79 1.75 6.44
C ALA A 8 14.15 2.19 7.00
N ILE A 9 14.78 3.20 6.38
CA ILE A 9 15.95 3.85 6.96
C ILE A 9 15.41 4.83 7.99
N TYR A 10 15.14 4.30 9.16
CA TYR A 10 14.88 5.09 10.36
C TYR A 10 16.11 5.00 11.26
N ASP A 11 17.08 5.88 11.03
CA ASP A 11 18.07 6.14 12.07
C ASP A 11 17.33 6.90 13.20
N GLY A 12 16.99 6.19 14.28
CA GLY A 12 16.41 6.75 15.47
C GLY A 12 14.93 6.45 15.77
N PHE A 13 14.23 5.73 14.88
CA PHE A 13 12.87 5.24 15.14
C PHE A 13 12.80 3.74 14.92
N THR A 14 12.09 3.03 15.80
CA THR A 14 11.74 1.63 15.55
C THR A 14 10.61 1.55 14.52
N PHE A 15 10.45 0.40 13.87
CA PHE A 15 9.32 0.16 12.96
C PHE A 15 7.98 0.35 13.68
N GLU A 16 7.90 -0.05 14.96
CA GLU A 16 6.74 0.13 15.84
C GLU A 16 6.41 1.61 16.01
N GLU A 17 7.40 2.46 16.28
CA GLU A 17 7.19 3.91 16.40
C GLU A 17 6.73 4.53 15.08
N ALA A 18 7.18 4.01 13.94
CA ALA A 18 6.70 4.45 12.63
C ALA A 18 5.25 4.02 12.37
N VAL A 19 4.85 2.80 12.81
CA VAL A 19 3.46 2.29 12.73
C VAL A 19 2.57 3.02 13.72
N GLU A 20 3.01 3.22 14.96
CA GLU A 20 2.28 4.04 15.96
C GLU A 20 2.08 5.47 15.47
N ASN A 21 3.07 6.06 14.80
CA ASN A 21 2.91 7.37 14.16
C ASN A 21 1.94 7.33 12.98
N ALA A 22 1.79 6.23 12.27
CA ALA A 22 0.77 6.06 11.24
C ALA A 22 -0.65 5.95 11.84
N GLU A 23 -0.82 5.33 13.01
CA GLU A 23 -2.09 5.36 13.75
C GLU A 23 -2.48 6.77 14.18
N TYR A 24 -1.52 7.67 14.37
CA TYR A 24 -1.71 9.08 14.70
C TYR A 24 -2.12 9.97 13.52
N LEU A 25 -2.31 9.46 12.32
CA LEU A 25 -2.90 10.24 11.21
C LEU A 25 -4.31 10.77 11.50
N ALA A 26 -4.86 10.45 12.67
CA ALA A 26 -6.24 10.68 13.06
C ALA A 26 -6.54 11.97 13.84
N GLY A 27 -5.62 12.92 14.00
CA GLY A 27 -6.02 14.20 14.57
C GLY A 27 -5.06 14.85 15.57
N GLY A 28 -4.90 16.16 15.47
CA GLY A 28 -4.28 17.04 16.44
C GLY A 28 -2.84 17.46 16.14
N GLU A 29 -2.18 18.06 17.14
CA GLU A 29 -0.83 18.65 17.04
C GLU A 29 0.25 17.64 16.59
N LYS A 30 0.07 16.36 16.91
CA LYS A 30 0.99 15.28 16.50
C LYS A 30 1.03 15.05 14.97
N ASN A 31 -0.05 15.36 14.26
CA ASN A 31 -0.07 15.26 12.79
C ASN A 31 0.84 16.30 12.13
N ALA A 32 0.96 17.49 12.71
CA ALA A 32 1.81 18.53 12.16
C ALA A 32 3.28 18.09 12.18
N GLU A 33 3.74 17.48 13.28
CA GLU A 33 5.10 16.97 13.40
C GLU A 33 5.36 15.82 12.41
N PHE A 34 4.43 14.87 12.28
CA PHE A 34 4.52 13.80 11.29
C PHE A 34 4.67 14.35 9.86
N TYR A 35 3.80 15.28 9.46
CA TYR A 35 3.86 15.88 8.12
C TYR A 35 5.17 16.64 7.88
N GLU A 36 5.67 17.37 8.87
CA GLU A 36 6.96 18.06 8.76
C GLU A 36 8.14 17.08 8.63
N ASN A 37 8.10 15.95 9.33
CA ASN A 37 9.11 14.92 9.20
C ASN A 37 9.06 14.25 7.81
N VAL A 38 7.88 13.91 7.31
CA VAL A 38 7.73 13.36 5.95
C VAL A 38 8.24 14.34 4.89
N LYS A 39 7.98 15.65 5.02
CA LYS A 39 8.53 16.68 4.11
C LYS A 39 10.05 16.69 4.13
N LYS A 40 10.67 16.70 5.33
CA LYS A 40 12.13 16.66 5.47
C LYS A 40 12.74 15.39 4.85
N PHE A 41 12.10 14.23 5.02
CA PHE A 41 12.52 12.98 4.36
C PHE A 41 12.39 13.07 2.84
N GLY A 42 11.32 13.66 2.32
CA GLY A 42 11.13 13.89 0.89
C GLY A 42 12.21 14.80 0.30
N GLU A 43 12.54 15.88 0.98
CA GLU A 43 13.64 16.80 0.59
C GLU A 43 14.99 16.07 0.59
N LEU A 44 15.25 15.29 1.66
CA LEU A 44 16.49 14.51 1.77
C LEU A 44 16.58 13.46 0.67
N ALA A 45 15.51 12.71 0.41
CA ALA A 45 15.45 11.74 -0.68
C ALA A 45 15.75 12.40 -2.03
N ASN A 46 15.10 13.53 -2.33
CA ASN A 46 15.33 14.28 -3.55
C ASN A 46 16.76 14.75 -3.70
N LYS A 47 17.40 15.21 -2.62
CA LYS A 47 18.82 15.62 -2.60
C LYS A 47 19.76 14.51 -3.08
N TYR A 48 19.41 13.25 -2.79
CA TYR A 48 20.19 12.08 -3.21
C TYR A 48 19.65 11.40 -4.47
N GLY A 49 18.74 12.03 -5.21
CA GLY A 49 18.17 11.50 -6.45
C GLY A 49 17.20 10.33 -6.24
N MET A 50 16.69 10.16 -5.02
CA MET A 50 15.69 9.16 -4.65
C MET A 50 14.28 9.78 -4.62
N LYS A 51 13.26 8.94 -4.59
CA LYS A 51 11.87 9.35 -4.39
C LYS A 51 11.31 8.68 -3.14
N LEU A 52 10.74 9.49 -2.25
CA LEU A 52 9.96 8.99 -1.12
C LEU A 52 8.58 8.61 -1.63
N CYS A 53 8.14 7.39 -1.31
CA CYS A 53 6.80 6.90 -1.62
C CYS A 53 6.11 6.44 -0.33
N TYR A 54 4.81 6.65 -0.23
CA TYR A 54 3.98 6.13 0.84
C TYR A 54 3.22 4.89 0.37
N HIS A 55 3.34 3.79 1.12
CA HIS A 55 2.60 2.55 0.94
C HIS A 55 1.40 2.53 1.87
N ASN A 56 0.21 2.42 1.33
CA ASN A 56 -1.01 2.40 2.11
C ASN A 56 -1.40 0.99 2.55
N HIS A 57 -2.11 0.94 3.67
CA HIS A 57 -2.90 -0.20 4.13
C HIS A 57 -4.39 0.16 4.10
N ASP A 58 -5.22 -0.59 4.81
CA ASP A 58 -6.65 -0.34 4.89
C ASP A 58 -7.04 0.72 5.94
N PHE A 59 -6.23 0.93 6.98
CA PHE A 59 -6.53 1.89 8.04
C PHE A 59 -6.48 3.35 7.59
N GLU A 60 -5.77 3.67 6.51
CA GLU A 60 -5.79 5.01 5.93
C GLU A 60 -7.10 5.32 5.20
N PHE A 61 -7.96 4.31 5.02
CA PHE A 61 -9.34 4.49 4.54
C PHE A 61 -10.35 4.73 5.68
N GLU A 62 -9.89 4.92 6.89
CA GLU A 62 -10.70 5.54 7.94
C GLU A 62 -10.85 7.04 7.67
N LYS A 63 -12.03 7.60 8.06
CA LYS A 63 -12.34 9.01 7.83
C LYS A 63 -12.13 9.84 9.09
N VAL A 64 -11.51 11.00 8.92
CA VAL A 64 -11.43 12.08 9.88
C VAL A 64 -12.16 13.28 9.30
N ASP A 65 -13.18 13.77 9.98
CA ASP A 65 -14.03 14.86 9.49
C ASP A 65 -14.59 14.66 8.07
N GLY A 66 -14.84 13.38 7.70
CA GLY A 66 -15.42 13.00 6.41
C GLY A 66 -14.41 12.78 5.29
N GLU A 67 -13.13 13.09 5.47
CA GLU A 67 -12.04 12.81 4.51
C GLU A 67 -11.23 11.57 4.94
N TYR A 68 -10.77 10.74 3.99
CA TYR A 68 -9.88 9.62 4.28
C TYR A 68 -8.51 10.10 4.76
N LYS A 69 -7.92 9.39 5.72
CA LYS A 69 -6.56 9.68 6.23
C LYS A 69 -5.52 9.73 5.10
N LEU A 70 -5.62 8.82 4.12
CA LEU A 70 -4.74 8.81 2.94
C LEU A 70 -4.85 10.10 2.13
N ASP A 71 -6.08 10.58 1.93
CA ASP A 71 -6.33 11.81 1.18
C ASP A 71 -5.79 13.04 1.93
N LEU A 72 -5.96 13.07 3.26
CA LEU A 72 -5.41 14.13 4.10
C LEU A 72 -3.88 14.18 4.04
N LEU A 73 -3.21 13.01 4.08
CA LEU A 73 -1.77 12.92 3.93
C LEU A 73 -1.30 13.52 2.59
N TYR A 74 -1.93 13.11 1.50
CA TYR A 74 -1.54 13.58 0.17
C TYR A 74 -1.96 15.01 -0.12
N LYS A 75 -2.94 15.56 0.59
CA LYS A 75 -3.31 16.99 0.55
C LYS A 75 -2.29 17.86 1.31
N ALA A 76 -1.74 17.34 2.41
CA ALA A 76 -0.78 18.05 3.24
C ALA A 76 0.64 18.09 2.67
N ILE A 77 1.01 17.14 1.79
CA ILE A 77 2.38 16.98 1.29
C ILE A 77 2.37 16.99 -0.24
N SER A 78 3.24 17.80 -0.83
CA SER A 78 3.29 17.94 -2.28
C SER A 78 3.78 16.66 -3.00
N PRO A 79 3.39 16.44 -4.28
CA PRO A 79 3.83 15.29 -5.07
C PRO A 79 5.34 15.21 -5.29
N GLU A 80 6.04 16.35 -5.23
CA GLU A 80 7.49 16.42 -5.37
C GLU A 80 8.20 15.79 -4.17
N LEU A 81 7.58 15.85 -2.98
CA LEU A 81 8.15 15.34 -1.73
C LEU A 81 7.67 13.94 -1.39
N LEU A 82 6.41 13.61 -1.71
CA LEU A 82 5.82 12.31 -1.41
C LEU A 82 5.02 11.78 -2.59
N SER A 83 5.46 10.69 -3.18
CA SER A 83 4.74 9.94 -4.22
C SER A 83 3.92 8.80 -3.62
N THR A 84 3.03 8.21 -4.41
CA THR A 84 2.29 7.03 -3.97
C THR A 84 3.03 5.74 -4.34
N GLN A 85 2.99 4.77 -3.43
CA GLN A 85 3.19 3.35 -3.68
C GLN A 85 1.86 2.67 -3.34
N LEU A 86 0.88 2.76 -4.26
CA LEU A 86 -0.49 2.37 -3.99
C LEU A 86 -0.64 0.85 -3.96
N ASP A 87 -1.04 0.30 -2.81
CA ASP A 87 -1.39 -1.12 -2.69
C ASP A 87 -2.88 -1.34 -2.98
N THR A 88 -3.15 -2.10 -4.04
CA THR A 88 -4.49 -2.33 -4.56
C THR A 88 -5.34 -3.24 -3.68
N CYS A 89 -4.73 -4.15 -2.93
CA CYS A 89 -5.44 -5.00 -1.97
C CYS A 89 -6.02 -4.14 -0.85
N TRP A 90 -5.19 -3.31 -0.24
CA TRP A 90 -5.60 -2.49 0.89
C TRP A 90 -6.60 -1.39 0.52
N VAL A 91 -6.54 -0.86 -0.70
CA VAL A 91 -7.61 0.02 -1.23
C VAL A 91 -8.94 -0.72 -1.26
N ASN A 92 -8.96 -1.95 -1.78
CA ASN A 92 -10.17 -2.76 -1.88
C ASN A 92 -10.70 -3.14 -0.49
N VAL A 93 -9.81 -3.60 0.41
CA VAL A 93 -10.14 -3.94 1.81
C VAL A 93 -10.66 -2.69 2.56
N GLY A 94 -10.14 -1.51 2.25
CA GLY A 94 -10.63 -0.22 2.75
C GLY A 94 -11.99 0.20 2.21
N GLY A 95 -12.58 -0.58 1.30
CA GLY A 95 -13.93 -0.36 0.77
C GLY A 95 -13.98 0.48 -0.51
N GLU A 96 -12.84 0.78 -1.13
CA GLU A 96 -12.74 1.60 -2.32
C GLU A 96 -12.33 0.79 -3.55
N ASN A 97 -12.59 1.33 -4.75
CA ASN A 97 -12.15 0.71 -6.00
C ASN A 97 -10.69 1.08 -6.29
N PRO A 98 -9.76 0.11 -6.41
CA PRO A 98 -8.35 0.38 -6.66
C PRO A 98 -8.09 1.16 -7.94
N ALA A 99 -8.81 0.88 -9.03
CA ALA A 99 -8.62 1.57 -10.29
C ALA A 99 -9.04 3.06 -10.20
N ASP A 100 -10.08 3.37 -9.42
CA ASP A 100 -10.52 4.75 -9.21
C ASP A 100 -9.52 5.52 -8.36
N TYR A 101 -8.94 4.87 -7.32
CA TYR A 101 -7.88 5.49 -6.52
C TYR A 101 -6.59 5.71 -7.31
N ILE A 102 -6.24 4.80 -8.21
CA ILE A 102 -5.14 4.99 -9.16
C ILE A 102 -5.39 6.23 -10.03
N ARG A 103 -6.59 6.38 -10.60
CA ARG A 103 -6.98 7.55 -11.41
C ARG A 103 -6.96 8.83 -10.59
N LYS A 104 -7.44 8.78 -9.35
CA LYS A 104 -7.46 9.93 -8.41
C LYS A 104 -6.09 10.50 -8.17
N TYR A 105 -5.06 9.66 -8.07
CA TYR A 105 -3.68 10.06 -7.83
C TYR A 105 -2.81 10.11 -9.09
N ALA A 106 -3.40 10.19 -10.28
CA ALA A 106 -2.67 10.44 -11.51
C ALA A 106 -1.73 11.65 -11.37
N GLY A 107 -0.50 11.53 -11.86
CA GLY A 107 0.55 12.54 -11.70
C GLY A 107 1.39 12.43 -10.41
N ARG A 108 0.82 11.91 -9.32
CA ARG A 108 1.55 11.56 -8.09
C ARG A 108 2.00 10.08 -8.09
N LEU A 109 1.27 9.24 -8.83
CA LEU A 109 1.43 7.79 -8.84
C LEU A 109 2.78 7.37 -9.44
N LYS A 110 3.61 6.67 -8.65
CA LYS A 110 4.87 6.12 -9.12
C LYS A 110 4.87 4.61 -9.17
N ILE A 111 4.35 3.98 -8.14
CA ILE A 111 4.39 2.53 -7.95
C ILE A 111 2.98 2.05 -7.61
N VAL A 112 2.57 0.94 -8.22
CA VAL A 112 1.35 0.21 -7.87
C VAL A 112 1.74 -1.18 -7.39
N HIS A 113 1.39 -1.52 -6.17
CA HIS A 113 1.48 -2.88 -5.67
C HIS A 113 0.25 -3.67 -6.12
N LEU A 114 0.52 -4.70 -6.91
CA LEU A 114 -0.47 -5.67 -7.34
C LEU A 114 -0.51 -6.79 -6.30
N LYS A 115 -1.50 -6.76 -5.45
CA LYS A 115 -1.69 -7.71 -4.35
C LYS A 115 -3.10 -8.27 -4.44
N ASP A 116 -3.24 -9.58 -4.53
CA ASP A 116 -4.52 -10.27 -4.64
C ASP A 116 -4.90 -10.98 -3.35
N PHE A 117 -6.19 -11.14 -3.14
CA PHE A 117 -6.74 -11.76 -1.95
C PHE A 117 -8.09 -12.42 -2.24
N ALA A 118 -8.53 -13.30 -1.34
CA ALA A 118 -9.86 -13.86 -1.31
C ALA A 118 -10.46 -13.73 0.09
N GLY A 119 -11.77 -13.81 0.17
CA GLY A 119 -12.52 -13.67 1.42
C GLY A 119 -12.84 -12.23 1.76
N THR A 120 -13.12 -11.98 3.02
CA THR A 120 -13.55 -10.66 3.53
C THR A 120 -12.64 -10.19 4.64
N LYS A 121 -12.59 -8.84 4.82
CA LYS A 121 -11.85 -8.22 5.91
C LYS A 121 -12.31 -8.78 7.26
N GLY A 122 -11.33 -9.22 8.06
CA GLY A 122 -11.53 -9.57 9.47
C GLY A 122 -11.45 -8.38 10.41
N GLY A 123 -11.68 -8.62 11.68
CA GLY A 123 -11.72 -7.57 12.72
C GLY A 123 -10.36 -6.93 13.00
N ASN A 124 -9.24 -7.65 12.75
CA ASN A 124 -7.89 -7.13 12.97
C ASN A 124 -6.95 -7.61 11.85
N MET A 125 -6.80 -6.80 10.82
CA MET A 125 -5.91 -7.08 9.70
C MET A 125 -4.43 -6.88 10.02
N TYR A 126 -4.09 -6.17 11.10
CA TYR A 126 -2.70 -5.91 11.52
C TYR A 126 -1.97 -7.16 12.00
N ALA A 127 -2.69 -8.19 12.47
CA ALA A 127 -2.11 -9.48 12.80
C ALA A 127 -1.40 -10.13 11.60
N LEU A 128 -1.73 -9.72 10.38
CA LEU A 128 -1.12 -10.19 9.13
C LEU A 128 0.26 -9.56 8.86
N ILE A 129 0.60 -8.45 9.51
CA ILE A 129 1.89 -7.76 9.38
C ILE A 129 2.84 -8.01 10.57
N GLY A 130 2.56 -9.01 11.40
CA GLY A 130 3.48 -9.45 12.47
C GLY A 130 3.19 -8.92 13.86
N ASN A 131 2.12 -8.15 14.09
CA ASN A 131 1.67 -7.78 15.42
C ASN A 131 0.93 -8.95 16.11
N GLU A 132 1.40 -9.35 17.32
CA GLU A 132 1.13 -10.66 17.92
C GLU A 132 -0.27 -10.87 18.54
N ASP A 133 -1.20 -9.96 18.46
CA ASP A 133 -2.54 -10.14 19.04
C ASP A 133 -3.48 -10.90 18.08
N LYS A 134 -3.10 -12.14 17.75
CA LYS A 134 -3.97 -13.09 17.03
C LYS A 134 -5.11 -13.53 17.92
N LYS A 135 -6.18 -12.77 17.99
CA LYS A 135 -7.50 -13.31 18.29
C LYS A 135 -8.17 -13.64 16.95
N GLU A 136 -7.98 -14.87 16.50
CA GLU A 136 -8.80 -15.45 15.43
C GLU A 136 -10.26 -15.39 15.87
N THR A 137 -11.04 -14.50 15.28
CA THR A 137 -12.48 -14.63 15.30
C THR A 137 -12.86 -15.53 14.12
N ALA A 138 -13.74 -16.49 14.32
CA ALA A 138 -14.15 -17.49 13.33
C ALA A 138 -14.82 -16.93 12.05
N ALA A 139 -14.74 -15.62 11.83
CA ALA A 139 -15.29 -14.89 10.71
C ALA A 139 -14.23 -14.41 9.71
N ASP A 140 -12.94 -14.57 9.99
CA ASP A 140 -11.86 -14.05 9.13
C ASP A 140 -11.53 -15.05 8.04
N SER A 141 -12.14 -14.83 6.86
CA SER A 141 -11.88 -15.65 5.67
C SER A 141 -10.81 -15.02 4.75
N PHE A 142 -10.11 -13.95 5.19
CA PHE A 142 -9.11 -13.28 4.38
C PHE A 142 -7.89 -14.19 4.16
N GLU A 143 -7.50 -14.33 2.91
CA GLU A 143 -6.30 -15.07 2.52
C GLU A 143 -5.66 -14.39 1.31
N TYR A 144 -4.34 -14.11 1.37
CA TYR A 144 -3.60 -13.66 0.20
C TYR A 144 -3.64 -14.69 -0.91
N ARG A 145 -3.64 -14.21 -2.15
CA ARG A 145 -3.70 -15.06 -3.35
C ARG A 145 -2.60 -14.67 -4.34
N PRO A 146 -2.10 -15.64 -5.10
CA PRO A 146 -1.39 -15.32 -6.33
C PRO A 146 -2.28 -14.48 -7.25
N LEU A 147 -1.69 -13.54 -8.00
CA LEU A 147 -2.44 -12.67 -8.90
C LEU A 147 -3.33 -13.48 -9.85
N GLY A 148 -4.57 -13.05 -9.97
CA GLY A 148 -5.59 -13.69 -10.80
C GLY A 148 -6.28 -14.89 -10.15
N SER A 149 -5.95 -15.22 -8.90
CA SER A 149 -6.60 -16.30 -8.13
C SER A 149 -7.52 -15.77 -7.01
N GLY A 150 -7.64 -14.45 -6.90
CA GLY A 150 -8.45 -13.77 -5.90
C GLY A 150 -9.56 -12.91 -6.50
N LEU A 151 -9.86 -11.79 -5.83
CA LEU A 151 -11.00 -10.93 -6.12
C LEU A 151 -10.66 -9.69 -6.96
N GLN A 152 -9.37 -9.38 -7.17
CA GLN A 152 -8.94 -8.15 -7.82
C GLN A 152 -9.18 -8.16 -9.34
N ASN A 153 -9.64 -7.04 -9.88
CA ASN A 153 -9.78 -6.82 -11.32
C ASN A 153 -8.49 -6.24 -11.91
N PHE A 154 -7.46 -7.06 -12.07
CA PHE A 154 -6.16 -6.59 -12.56
C PHE A 154 -6.16 -6.01 -13.98
N PRO A 155 -6.96 -6.46 -14.95
CA PRO A 155 -7.06 -5.78 -16.24
C PRO A 155 -7.44 -4.30 -16.11
N GLU A 156 -8.43 -3.98 -15.26
CA GLU A 156 -8.84 -2.60 -15.01
C GLU A 156 -7.80 -1.82 -14.23
N ILE A 157 -7.20 -2.44 -13.20
CA ILE A 157 -6.12 -1.85 -12.39
C ILE A 157 -4.93 -1.47 -13.27
N LEU A 158 -4.50 -2.36 -14.16
CA LEU A 158 -3.37 -2.13 -15.08
C LEU A 158 -3.66 -1.05 -16.10
N ASP A 159 -4.88 -1.02 -16.66
CA ASP A 159 -5.30 0.06 -17.58
C ASP A 159 -5.28 1.41 -16.88
N ALA A 160 -5.81 1.48 -15.65
CA ALA A 160 -5.78 2.68 -14.83
C ALA A 160 -4.34 3.10 -14.50
N ALA A 161 -3.47 2.17 -14.07
CA ALA A 161 -2.08 2.44 -13.74
C ALA A 161 -1.30 2.99 -14.95
N LYS A 162 -1.46 2.37 -16.11
CA LYS A 162 -0.83 2.79 -17.37
C LYS A 162 -1.27 4.19 -17.79
N LYS A 163 -2.57 4.47 -17.74
CA LYS A 163 -3.14 5.79 -18.10
C LYS A 163 -2.78 6.87 -17.10
N SER A 164 -2.60 6.53 -15.82
CA SER A 164 -2.24 7.46 -14.75
C SER A 164 -0.73 7.71 -14.63
N GLY A 165 0.10 7.10 -15.47
CA GLY A 165 1.54 7.33 -15.54
C GLY A 165 2.35 6.61 -14.45
N ALA A 166 1.86 5.46 -13.95
CA ALA A 166 2.64 4.60 -13.07
C ALA A 166 3.94 4.17 -13.75
N GLU A 167 5.06 4.29 -13.05
CA GLU A 167 6.37 3.89 -13.56
C GLU A 167 6.64 2.41 -13.32
N TRP A 168 6.02 1.85 -12.28
CA TRP A 168 6.23 0.47 -11.86
C TRP A 168 4.93 -0.18 -11.41
N VAL A 169 4.80 -1.45 -11.74
CA VAL A 169 3.88 -2.37 -11.08
C VAL A 169 4.70 -3.46 -10.39
N VAL A 170 4.37 -3.75 -9.14
CA VAL A 170 5.12 -4.68 -8.29
C VAL A 170 4.18 -5.76 -7.80
N ILE A 171 4.51 -7.02 -8.02
CA ILE A 171 3.77 -8.15 -7.46
C ILE A 171 4.12 -8.28 -5.99
N GLU A 172 3.12 -8.32 -5.13
CA GLU A 172 3.31 -8.52 -3.69
C GLU A 172 2.34 -9.58 -3.16
N GLN A 173 2.87 -10.46 -2.32
CA GLN A 173 2.10 -11.44 -1.57
C GLN A 173 2.84 -11.77 -0.28
N ASP A 174 2.28 -11.43 0.88
CA ASP A 174 2.98 -11.54 2.17
C ASP A 174 3.13 -13.00 2.58
N GLU A 175 2.07 -13.80 2.43
CA GLU A 175 2.09 -15.22 2.76
C GLU A 175 1.64 -16.09 1.58
N PRO A 176 2.26 -17.27 1.40
CA PRO A 176 1.83 -18.21 0.39
C PRO A 176 0.48 -18.80 0.76
N SER A 177 -0.29 -19.24 -0.23
CA SER A 177 -1.64 -19.77 -0.06
C SER A 177 -1.92 -20.94 -0.99
N MET A 178 -3.13 -21.50 -0.90
CA MET A 178 -3.58 -22.59 -1.77
C MET A 178 -2.69 -23.84 -1.70
N GLY A 179 -2.04 -24.08 -0.55
CA GLY A 179 -1.11 -25.19 -0.37
C GLY A 179 0.17 -25.11 -1.21
N LYS A 180 0.54 -23.92 -1.67
CA LYS A 180 1.71 -23.66 -2.53
C LYS A 180 2.84 -23.03 -1.76
N THR A 181 4.04 -23.17 -2.29
CA THR A 181 5.24 -22.47 -1.82
C THR A 181 5.24 -21.01 -2.30
N ARG A 182 6.05 -20.17 -1.67
CA ARG A 182 6.25 -18.77 -2.09
C ARG A 182 6.69 -18.67 -3.56
N MET A 183 7.54 -19.57 -4.03
CA MET A 183 8.02 -19.59 -5.41
C MET A 183 6.91 -19.98 -6.40
N GLU A 184 6.08 -20.97 -6.06
CA GLU A 184 4.93 -21.34 -6.89
C GLU A 184 3.90 -20.23 -6.97
N CYS A 185 3.62 -19.52 -5.86
CA CYS A 185 2.75 -18.36 -5.85
C CYS A 185 3.29 -17.24 -6.77
N ALA A 186 4.59 -16.94 -6.67
CA ALA A 186 5.24 -15.95 -7.51
C ALA A 186 5.18 -16.34 -9.00
N GLU A 187 5.40 -17.62 -9.33
CA GLU A 187 5.33 -18.12 -10.69
C GLU A 187 3.92 -17.99 -11.29
N ILE A 188 2.88 -18.31 -10.52
CA ILE A 188 1.48 -18.14 -10.92
C ILE A 188 1.21 -16.66 -11.21
N SER A 189 1.58 -15.78 -10.29
CA SER A 189 1.38 -14.34 -10.40
C SER A 189 2.07 -13.77 -11.65
N ILE A 190 3.33 -14.15 -11.91
CA ILE A 190 4.07 -13.71 -13.09
C ILE A 190 3.44 -14.22 -14.37
N LYS A 191 3.01 -15.49 -14.42
CA LYS A 191 2.34 -16.06 -15.60
C LYS A 191 1.04 -15.34 -15.90
N TYR A 192 0.22 -15.10 -14.86
CA TYR A 192 -1.02 -14.36 -15.02
C TYR A 192 -0.77 -12.93 -15.50
N LEU A 193 0.12 -12.20 -14.86
CA LEU A 193 0.43 -10.83 -15.23
C LEU A 193 0.89 -10.73 -16.69
N LYS A 194 1.78 -11.65 -17.15
CA LYS A 194 2.23 -11.70 -18.55
C LYS A 194 1.11 -11.99 -19.54
N SER A 195 0.00 -12.60 -19.10
CA SER A 195 -1.12 -12.92 -20.00
C SER A 195 -2.07 -11.74 -20.23
N ILE A 196 -2.01 -10.72 -19.36
CA ILE A 196 -2.90 -9.55 -19.39
C ILE A 196 -2.16 -8.21 -19.57
N PHE A 197 -0.81 -8.20 -19.55
CA PHE A 197 0.03 -7.00 -19.70
C PHE A 197 0.30 -6.67 -21.15
#